data_3155122c882767f116c1ed52707f4282
#
_entry.id   3155122c882767f116c1ed52707f4282
#
_cell.length_a   1.000
_cell.length_b   1.000
_cell.length_c   1.000
_cell.angle_alpha   90.00
_cell.angle_beta   90.00
_cell.angle_gamma   90.00
#
_symmetry.space_group_name_H-M   'P 1'
#
loop_
_entity.id
_entity.type
_entity.pdbx_description
1 polymer ?
#
loop_
_entity_poly.entity_id
_entity_poly.type
_entity_poly.pdbx_seq_one_letter_code
_entity_poly.pdbx_strand_id
1 'polypeptide(L)'
;MSAPALGLTPPRLRPGDLARLASIGVRTRRLRAALSALGIAIGVAAIVAVLGLSSSSQAGLLAEINRLGTNLLEVTTGQNFSSQPVPLPLAAPGMIGRIGPVYDVAYIGTLADTSAYRSPLIPRVETNALSVDAASLNLPGAVGTTVAQGGFLNAATATEPVTVLGAAAARRLGIDRVSPGERIWVGGMWFYVGGILSSAALAPEIDDAVLIGFPAAKTYLGSTSVVDGRPALGNPTEIYVRAETTQVNAVYNVLASTANPENPSEVDVTQPSSTLVAEADTKGAFNGLFLGLGAIALLVGAIGVANIMIISVLERRSEIGLRRALGATKAQIRTQFLSEAILLALIGGATGIGAGALATAIYAHSKHWTTVIPALAWGGGIGAAILIGAVAGIVPAIRAARLSPTDALRTA
;
A
#
# COMPACT_ATOMS: atom_id res chain seq x y z
N MET A 1 21.77 78.37 -15.05
CA MET A 1 22.66 77.21 -14.98
C MET A 1 21.94 76.06 -14.32
N SER A 2 21.34 75.17 -15.11
CA SER A 2 20.66 73.98 -14.60
C SER A 2 21.70 72.90 -14.36
N ALA A 3 21.84 72.44 -13.11
CA ALA A 3 22.68 71.32 -12.75
C ALA A 3 22.18 70.01 -13.42
N PRO A 4 23.08 69.17 -13.98
CA PRO A 4 22.65 67.89 -14.55
C PRO A 4 22.17 66.96 -13.44
N ALA A 5 20.93 66.50 -13.54
CA ALA A 5 20.42 65.44 -12.69
C ALA A 5 21.24 64.16 -12.88
N LEU A 6 22.08 63.84 -11.91
CA LEU A 6 22.76 62.55 -11.82
C LEU A 6 21.71 61.44 -11.79
N GLY A 7 21.51 60.81 -12.91
CA GLY A 7 20.63 59.66 -13.05
C GLY A 7 21.19 58.44 -12.28
N LEU A 8 21.06 58.48 -10.95
CA LEU A 8 21.37 57.33 -10.09
C LEU A 8 20.28 56.30 -10.29
N THR A 9 20.53 55.34 -11.16
CA THR A 9 19.69 54.12 -11.22
C THR A 9 19.78 53.43 -9.86
N PRO A 10 18.65 53.17 -9.21
CA PRO A 10 18.67 52.52 -7.89
C PRO A 10 19.35 51.16 -8.00
N PRO A 11 20.33 50.86 -7.13
CA PRO A 11 21.03 49.57 -7.19
C PRO A 11 20.04 48.41 -7.03
N ARG A 12 20.15 47.40 -7.90
CA ARG A 12 19.37 46.18 -7.79
C ARG A 12 19.79 45.41 -6.55
N LEU A 13 18.83 45.01 -5.71
CA LEU A 13 19.09 44.17 -4.54
C LEU A 13 19.73 42.85 -5.00
N ARG A 14 20.89 42.51 -4.48
CA ARG A 14 21.53 41.21 -4.74
C ARG A 14 20.83 40.11 -3.98
N PRO A 15 20.78 38.86 -4.47
CA PRO A 15 20.13 37.75 -3.78
C PRO A 15 20.63 37.51 -2.34
N GLY A 16 21.94 37.73 -2.11
CA GLY A 16 22.51 37.62 -0.76
C GLY A 16 22.02 38.68 0.23
N ASP A 17 21.75 39.92 -0.26
CA ASP A 17 21.20 40.99 0.59
C ASP A 17 19.74 40.72 0.95
N LEU A 18 18.97 40.15 0.01
CA LEU A 18 17.60 39.71 0.26
C LEU A 18 17.55 38.60 1.33
N ALA A 19 18.44 37.59 1.24
CA ALA A 19 18.53 36.52 2.24
C ALA A 19 18.91 37.04 3.62
N ARG A 20 19.86 38.00 3.72
CA ARG A 20 20.21 38.66 4.98
C ARG A 20 19.04 39.43 5.58
N LEU A 21 18.37 40.26 4.79
CA LEU A 21 17.23 41.06 5.23
C LEU A 21 16.06 40.17 5.68
N ALA A 22 15.75 39.10 4.94
CA ALA A 22 14.71 38.14 5.29
C ALA A 22 15.03 37.39 6.60
N SER A 23 16.31 37.02 6.83
CA SER A 23 16.72 36.30 8.06
C SER A 23 16.62 37.16 9.32
N ILE A 24 16.80 38.49 9.24
CA ILE A 24 16.67 39.40 10.38
C ILE A 24 15.23 39.41 10.90
N GLY A 25 14.23 39.44 10.00
CA GLY A 25 12.81 39.39 10.35
C GLY A 25 12.41 38.13 11.13
N VAL A 26 12.95 36.97 10.73
CA VAL A 26 12.71 35.70 11.40
C VAL A 26 13.35 35.62 12.79
N ARG A 27 14.56 36.17 12.93
CA ARG A 27 15.32 36.11 14.21
C ARG A 27 14.77 37.00 15.32
N THR A 28 14.17 38.11 14.97
CA THR A 28 13.64 39.08 15.97
C THR A 28 12.37 38.59 16.68
N ARG A 29 11.59 37.65 16.08
CA ARG A 29 10.31 37.15 16.63
C ARG A 29 10.16 35.65 16.42
N ARG A 30 11.07 34.87 17.01
CA ARG A 30 11.22 33.41 16.82
C ARG A 30 9.93 32.63 17.08
N LEU A 31 9.18 32.92 18.14
CA LEU A 31 7.97 32.16 18.48
C LEU A 31 6.88 32.33 17.42
N ARG A 32 6.69 33.53 16.89
CA ARG A 32 5.68 33.81 15.87
C ARG A 32 6.05 33.20 14.52
N ALA A 33 7.33 33.30 14.15
CA ALA A 33 7.86 32.67 12.96
C ALA A 33 7.73 31.14 13.03
N ALA A 34 8.01 30.54 14.21
CA ALA A 34 7.86 29.10 14.42
C ALA A 34 6.40 28.63 14.29
N LEU A 35 5.44 29.36 14.87
CA LEU A 35 4.00 29.03 14.77
C LEU A 35 3.49 29.11 13.33
N SER A 36 3.95 30.09 12.53
CA SER A 36 3.59 30.18 11.12
C SER A 36 4.22 29.06 10.28
N ALA A 37 5.50 28.80 10.51
CA ALA A 37 6.21 27.72 9.84
C ALA A 37 5.62 26.34 10.19
N LEU A 38 5.11 26.17 11.44
CA LEU A 38 4.49 24.92 11.90
C LEU A 38 3.25 24.54 11.08
N GLY A 39 2.38 25.50 10.74
CA GLY A 39 1.20 25.23 9.90
C GLY A 39 1.58 24.68 8.53
N ILE A 40 2.59 25.28 7.88
CA ILE A 40 3.11 24.79 6.61
C ILE A 40 3.83 23.45 6.80
N ALA A 41 4.62 23.30 7.87
CA ALA A 41 5.33 22.08 8.18
C ALA A 41 4.38 20.88 8.33
N ILE A 42 3.25 21.04 9.04
CA ILE A 42 2.24 19.98 9.19
C ILE A 42 1.65 19.61 7.84
N GLY A 43 1.27 20.59 7.01
CA GLY A 43 0.69 20.31 5.70
C GLY A 43 1.65 19.59 4.76
N VAL A 44 2.92 20.06 4.69
CA VAL A 44 3.96 19.40 3.88
C VAL A 44 4.31 18.02 4.44
N ALA A 45 4.42 17.89 5.77
CA ALA A 45 4.70 16.60 6.41
C ALA A 45 3.61 15.57 6.10
N ALA A 46 2.33 15.97 6.14
CA ALA A 46 1.22 15.09 5.79
C ALA A 46 1.32 14.60 4.35
N ILE A 47 1.58 15.49 3.39
CA ILE A 47 1.72 15.13 1.97
C ILE A 47 2.90 14.19 1.77
N VAL A 48 4.07 14.51 2.34
CA VAL A 48 5.29 13.68 2.20
C VAL A 48 5.11 12.32 2.85
N ALA A 49 4.50 12.28 4.04
CA ALA A 49 4.23 11.02 4.73
C ALA A 49 3.27 10.13 3.92
N VAL A 50 2.16 10.67 3.40
CA VAL A 50 1.19 9.89 2.62
C VAL A 50 1.82 9.33 1.34
N LEU A 51 2.52 10.17 0.57
CA LEU A 51 3.20 9.72 -0.65
C LEU A 51 4.32 8.73 -0.34
N GLY A 52 5.08 8.95 0.72
CA GLY A 52 6.14 8.05 1.17
C GLY A 52 5.62 6.71 1.66
N LEU A 53 4.55 6.71 2.49
CA LEU A 53 3.92 5.47 2.95
C LEU A 53 3.33 4.66 1.80
N SER A 54 2.62 5.33 0.89
CA SER A 54 2.04 4.66 -0.27
C SER A 54 3.11 4.01 -1.14
N SER A 55 4.18 4.75 -1.48
CA SER A 55 5.28 4.21 -2.29
C SER A 55 6.06 3.11 -1.58
N SER A 56 6.28 3.22 -0.26
CA SER A 56 6.95 2.18 0.52
C SER A 56 6.10 0.92 0.63
N SER A 57 4.78 1.05 0.79
CA SER A 57 3.84 -0.07 0.79
C SER A 57 3.81 -0.80 -0.55
N GLN A 58 3.75 -0.06 -1.66
CA GLN A 58 3.82 -0.64 -3.00
C GLN A 58 5.15 -1.36 -3.25
N ALA A 59 6.27 -0.75 -2.86
CA ALA A 59 7.57 -1.38 -3.00
C ALA A 59 7.71 -2.65 -2.14
N GLY A 60 7.17 -2.63 -0.92
CA GLY A 60 7.12 -3.80 -0.05
C GLY A 60 6.30 -4.94 -0.65
N LEU A 61 5.12 -4.64 -1.18
CA LEU A 61 4.27 -5.61 -1.86
C LEU A 61 4.95 -6.20 -3.11
N LEU A 62 5.53 -5.35 -3.97
CA LEU A 62 6.24 -5.82 -5.17
C LEU A 62 7.45 -6.69 -4.80
N ALA A 63 8.17 -6.36 -3.72
CA ALA A 63 9.26 -7.19 -3.23
C ALA A 63 8.75 -8.56 -2.75
N GLU A 64 7.62 -8.62 -2.07
CA GLU A 64 6.98 -9.87 -1.64
C GLU A 64 6.48 -10.70 -2.82
N ILE A 65 5.78 -10.08 -3.79
CA ILE A 65 5.34 -10.74 -5.02
C ILE A 65 6.54 -11.30 -5.80
N ASN A 66 7.63 -10.53 -5.92
CA ASN A 66 8.85 -10.99 -6.59
C ASN A 66 9.52 -12.16 -5.85
N ARG A 67 9.47 -12.17 -4.51
CA ARG A 67 9.98 -13.27 -3.68
C ARG A 67 9.16 -14.55 -3.85
N LEU A 68 7.83 -14.42 -3.94
CA LEU A 68 6.91 -15.54 -4.10
C LEU A 68 6.85 -16.04 -5.56
N GLY A 69 7.29 -15.23 -6.51
CA GLY A 69 7.24 -15.48 -7.95
C GLY A 69 5.92 -15.03 -8.57
N THR A 70 6.02 -14.34 -9.69
CA THR A 70 4.86 -13.84 -10.47
C THR A 70 4.30 -14.88 -11.45
N ASN A 71 4.76 -16.12 -11.36
CA ASN A 71 4.55 -17.18 -12.32
C ASN A 71 3.57 -18.26 -11.86
N LEU A 72 2.81 -17.99 -10.79
CA LEU A 72 1.69 -18.82 -10.37
C LEU A 72 0.44 -18.40 -11.14
N LEU A 73 -0.20 -19.39 -11.75
CA LEU A 73 -1.53 -19.30 -12.34
C LEU A 73 -2.45 -20.23 -11.58
N GLU A 74 -3.68 -19.81 -11.40
CA GLU A 74 -4.72 -20.56 -10.73
C GLU A 74 -5.84 -20.84 -11.72
N VAL A 75 -6.30 -22.06 -11.76
CA VAL A 75 -7.41 -22.54 -12.60
C VAL A 75 -8.50 -23.01 -11.67
N THR A 76 -9.63 -22.33 -11.69
CA THR A 76 -10.79 -22.62 -10.84
C THR A 76 -11.99 -23.04 -11.67
N THR A 77 -12.96 -23.62 -10.98
CA THR A 77 -14.25 -23.95 -11.56
C THR A 77 -15.02 -22.68 -11.93
N GLY A 78 -15.37 -22.52 -13.18
CA GLY A 78 -16.31 -21.48 -13.62
C GLY A 78 -17.76 -21.87 -13.35
N GLN A 79 -18.69 -21.02 -13.81
CA GLN A 79 -20.13 -21.25 -13.68
C GLN A 79 -20.74 -21.62 -15.02
N ASN A 80 -21.68 -22.58 -14.99
CA ASN A 80 -22.50 -22.88 -16.15
C ASN A 80 -23.59 -21.79 -16.36
N PHE A 81 -24.35 -21.88 -17.43
CA PHE A 81 -25.50 -21.00 -17.71
C PHE A 81 -26.53 -20.94 -16.58
N SER A 82 -26.55 -21.90 -15.68
CA SER A 82 -27.45 -21.97 -14.51
C SER A 82 -26.78 -21.43 -13.22
N SER A 83 -25.62 -20.77 -13.32
CA SER A 83 -24.82 -20.25 -12.20
C SER A 83 -24.40 -21.32 -11.18
N GLN A 84 -24.28 -22.58 -11.63
CA GLN A 84 -23.76 -23.66 -10.81
C GLN A 84 -22.29 -23.90 -11.11
N PRO A 85 -21.43 -24.15 -10.10
CA PRO A 85 -20.04 -24.48 -10.32
C PRO A 85 -19.91 -25.82 -11.05
N VAL A 86 -19.11 -25.84 -12.09
CA VAL A 86 -18.84 -27.05 -12.87
C VAL A 86 -17.48 -27.62 -12.47
N PRO A 87 -17.40 -28.84 -11.93
CA PRO A 87 -16.15 -29.41 -11.48
C PRO A 87 -15.18 -29.58 -12.65
N LEU A 88 -13.91 -29.29 -12.40
CA LEU A 88 -12.85 -29.48 -13.41
C LEU A 88 -12.67 -30.98 -13.73
N PRO A 89 -12.34 -31.35 -14.99
CA PRO A 89 -12.08 -32.73 -15.36
C PRO A 89 -10.93 -33.34 -14.53
N LEU A 90 -11.07 -34.62 -14.14
CA LEU A 90 -10.02 -35.33 -13.42
C LEU A 90 -8.69 -35.38 -14.17
N ALA A 91 -8.74 -35.34 -15.51
CA ALA A 91 -7.56 -35.35 -16.36
C ALA A 91 -6.89 -33.98 -16.47
N ALA A 92 -7.55 -32.88 -16.03
CA ALA A 92 -7.05 -31.53 -16.21
C ALA A 92 -5.64 -31.30 -15.65
N PRO A 93 -5.27 -31.72 -14.43
CA PRO A 93 -3.90 -31.53 -13.94
C PRO A 93 -2.86 -32.21 -14.82
N GLY A 94 -3.16 -33.44 -15.31
CA GLY A 94 -2.29 -34.20 -16.20
C GLY A 94 -2.18 -33.61 -17.60
N MET A 95 -3.25 -32.96 -18.10
CA MET A 95 -3.23 -32.25 -19.39
C MET A 95 -2.42 -30.97 -19.30
N ILE A 96 -2.64 -30.18 -18.25
CA ILE A 96 -1.91 -28.93 -17.97
C ILE A 96 -0.40 -29.22 -17.82
N GLY A 97 -0.03 -30.26 -17.09
CA GLY A 97 1.37 -30.63 -16.89
C GLY A 97 2.14 -31.03 -18.19
N ARG A 98 1.44 -31.17 -19.31
CA ARG A 98 2.06 -31.42 -20.65
C ARG A 98 2.34 -30.13 -21.43
N ILE A 99 1.90 -28.96 -20.93
CA ILE A 99 2.22 -27.66 -21.54
C ILE A 99 3.71 -27.40 -21.31
N GLY A 100 4.50 -27.27 -22.37
CA GLY A 100 5.98 -27.22 -22.31
C GLY A 100 6.58 -26.28 -21.26
N PRO A 101 6.11 -25.02 -21.14
CA PRO A 101 6.59 -24.06 -20.14
C PRO A 101 6.13 -24.32 -18.72
N VAL A 102 5.21 -25.26 -18.47
CA VAL A 102 4.71 -25.62 -17.14
C VAL A 102 5.67 -26.61 -16.50
N TYR A 103 6.14 -26.33 -15.29
CA TYR A 103 7.07 -27.20 -14.57
C TYR A 103 6.54 -27.76 -13.25
N ASP A 104 5.45 -27.19 -12.69
CA ASP A 104 4.79 -27.75 -11.52
C ASP A 104 3.27 -27.53 -11.60
N VAL A 105 2.51 -28.56 -11.22
CA VAL A 105 1.04 -28.55 -11.21
C VAL A 105 0.58 -29.21 -9.93
N ALA A 106 -0.01 -28.43 -9.04
CA ALA A 106 -0.67 -28.92 -7.84
C ALA A 106 -2.18 -28.68 -7.92
N TYR A 107 -2.95 -29.39 -7.16
CA TYR A 107 -4.40 -29.23 -7.16
C TYR A 107 -5.02 -29.59 -5.81
N ILE A 108 -6.17 -29.00 -5.54
CA ILE A 108 -7.02 -29.33 -4.42
C ILE A 108 -8.43 -29.70 -4.91
N GLY A 109 -9.14 -30.48 -4.10
CA GLY A 109 -10.54 -30.81 -4.32
C GLY A 109 -11.32 -30.56 -3.04
N THR A 110 -12.21 -29.57 -3.05
CA THR A 110 -12.98 -29.17 -1.89
C THR A 110 -14.11 -30.17 -1.61
N LEU A 111 -14.23 -30.57 -0.36
CA LEU A 111 -15.29 -31.45 0.14
C LEU A 111 -16.45 -30.60 0.68
N ALA A 112 -17.41 -30.25 -0.19
CA ALA A 112 -18.47 -29.28 0.08
C ALA A 112 -19.32 -29.58 1.34
N ASP A 113 -19.61 -30.85 1.64
CA ASP A 113 -20.46 -31.25 2.75
C ASP A 113 -19.68 -31.68 4.01
N THR A 114 -18.36 -31.37 4.02
CA THR A 114 -17.47 -31.80 5.10
C THR A 114 -17.00 -30.59 5.90
N SER A 115 -17.13 -30.66 7.20
CA SER A 115 -16.67 -29.60 8.10
C SER A 115 -15.65 -30.14 9.10
N ALA A 116 -14.77 -29.25 9.54
CA ALA A 116 -13.72 -29.54 10.51
C ALA A 116 -13.96 -28.79 11.83
N TYR A 117 -13.78 -29.48 12.94
CA TYR A 117 -13.99 -28.97 14.29
C TYR A 117 -12.86 -29.38 15.22
N ARG A 118 -12.65 -28.62 16.28
CA ARG A 118 -11.74 -29.02 17.35
C ARG A 118 -12.25 -30.26 18.12
N SER A 119 -13.56 -30.40 18.22
CA SER A 119 -14.21 -31.46 18.98
C SER A 119 -15.58 -31.80 18.38
N PRO A 120 -16.05 -33.05 18.45
CA PRO A 120 -17.41 -33.45 18.03
C PRO A 120 -18.54 -32.80 18.83
N LEU A 121 -18.22 -32.14 19.96
CA LEU A 121 -19.19 -31.44 20.82
C LEU A 121 -19.52 -30.03 20.28
N ILE A 122 -18.81 -29.53 19.31
CA ILE A 122 -19.06 -28.22 18.68
C ILE A 122 -20.28 -28.38 17.75
N PRO A 123 -21.29 -27.49 17.84
CA PRO A 123 -22.45 -27.52 16.96
C PRO A 123 -22.07 -27.43 15.48
N ARG A 124 -22.74 -28.19 14.63
CA ARG A 124 -22.45 -28.26 13.19
C ARG A 124 -22.58 -26.91 12.45
N VAL A 125 -23.32 -25.96 13.02
CA VAL A 125 -23.49 -24.61 12.47
C VAL A 125 -22.30 -23.70 12.72
N GLU A 126 -21.41 -24.07 13.65
CA GLU A 126 -20.21 -23.32 13.99
C GLU A 126 -18.98 -23.82 13.19
N THR A 127 -19.03 -23.68 11.87
CA THR A 127 -17.98 -24.21 10.96
C THR A 127 -16.67 -23.42 10.99
N ASN A 128 -16.61 -22.27 11.68
CA ASN A 128 -15.46 -21.36 11.73
C ASN A 128 -14.95 -20.94 10.34
N ALA A 129 -15.76 -21.05 9.29
CA ALA A 129 -15.40 -20.80 7.89
C ALA A 129 -14.12 -21.53 7.45
N LEU A 130 -13.96 -22.79 7.88
CA LEU A 130 -12.89 -23.66 7.45
C LEU A 130 -13.35 -24.51 6.28
N SER A 131 -12.53 -24.62 5.25
CA SER A 131 -12.69 -25.61 4.18
C SER A 131 -12.01 -26.93 4.56
N VAL A 132 -12.49 -28.03 3.99
CA VAL A 132 -11.81 -29.32 4.03
C VAL A 132 -11.48 -29.70 2.61
N ASP A 133 -10.19 -29.82 2.29
CA ASP A 133 -9.73 -29.99 0.93
C ASP A 133 -8.81 -31.19 0.82
N ALA A 134 -9.06 -32.02 -0.20
CA ALA A 134 -8.10 -33.02 -0.62
C ALA A 134 -6.99 -32.33 -1.39
N ALA A 135 -5.73 -32.61 -1.09
CA ALA A 135 -4.58 -31.89 -1.64
C ALA A 135 -3.57 -32.83 -2.31
N SER A 136 -2.96 -32.37 -3.40
CA SER A 136 -1.81 -33.02 -4.03
C SER A 136 -0.55 -32.86 -3.16
N LEU A 137 0.38 -33.82 -3.26
CA LEU A 137 1.56 -33.87 -2.38
C LEU A 137 2.59 -32.77 -2.62
N ASN A 138 2.57 -32.13 -3.77
CA ASN A 138 3.45 -31.03 -4.16
C ASN A 138 2.84 -29.63 -3.89
N LEU A 139 1.65 -29.55 -3.30
CA LEU A 139 0.92 -28.30 -3.09
C LEU A 139 1.78 -27.18 -2.44
N PRO A 140 2.53 -27.40 -1.33
CA PRO A 140 3.30 -26.32 -0.74
C PRO A 140 4.33 -25.69 -1.68
N GLY A 141 5.00 -26.53 -2.49
CA GLY A 141 5.98 -26.07 -3.50
C GLY A 141 5.30 -25.23 -4.59
N ALA A 142 4.18 -25.69 -5.10
CA ALA A 142 3.45 -25.00 -6.16
C ALA A 142 2.90 -23.63 -5.70
N VAL A 143 2.28 -23.53 -4.52
CA VAL A 143 1.75 -22.26 -4.01
C VAL A 143 2.80 -21.38 -3.34
N GLY A 144 4.04 -21.87 -3.16
CA GLY A 144 5.14 -21.10 -2.58
C GLY A 144 5.04 -20.93 -1.08
N THR A 145 4.34 -21.84 -0.38
CA THR A 145 4.33 -21.88 1.09
C THR A 145 5.32 -22.92 1.63
N THR A 146 5.56 -22.89 2.92
CA THR A 146 6.43 -23.81 3.64
C THR A 146 5.71 -24.43 4.83
N VAL A 147 6.23 -25.53 5.34
CA VAL A 147 5.73 -26.14 6.58
C VAL A 147 6.32 -25.37 7.77
N ALA A 148 5.46 -24.76 8.57
CA ALA A 148 5.86 -24.05 9.78
C ALA A 148 6.20 -25.03 10.92
N GLN A 149 5.42 -26.12 11.04
CA GLN A 149 5.62 -27.15 12.07
C GLN A 149 5.20 -28.53 11.55
N GLY A 150 5.85 -29.57 12.04
CA GLY A 150 5.57 -30.93 11.61
C GLY A 150 6.05 -31.26 10.19
N GLY A 151 5.20 -31.92 9.40
CA GLY A 151 5.48 -32.26 8.02
C GLY A 151 4.25 -32.12 7.12
N PHE A 152 4.45 -31.97 5.82
CA PHE A 152 3.36 -32.06 4.86
C PHE A 152 3.01 -33.50 4.55
N LEU A 153 1.85 -33.69 3.90
CA LEU A 153 1.41 -35.00 3.43
C LEU A 153 2.46 -35.64 2.50
N ASN A 154 2.65 -36.92 2.64
CA ASN A 154 3.48 -37.73 1.78
C ASN A 154 2.74 -38.99 1.32
N ALA A 155 3.35 -39.83 0.48
CA ALA A 155 2.68 -40.98 -0.08
C ALA A 155 2.10 -41.96 0.96
N ALA A 156 2.72 -42.08 2.14
CA ALA A 156 2.21 -42.90 3.24
C ALA A 156 1.08 -42.21 4.02
N THR A 157 1.29 -40.97 4.46
CA THR A 157 0.30 -40.24 5.26
C THR A 157 -0.92 -39.80 4.47
N ALA A 158 -0.82 -39.70 3.13
CA ALA A 158 -1.98 -39.34 2.28
C ALA A 158 -3.05 -40.41 2.20
N THR A 159 -2.74 -41.66 2.58
CA THR A 159 -3.72 -42.77 2.66
C THR A 159 -4.32 -42.91 4.06
N GLU A 160 -3.77 -42.27 5.05
CA GLU A 160 -4.13 -42.37 6.45
C GLU A 160 -5.00 -41.17 6.91
N PRO A 161 -5.72 -41.27 8.04
CA PRO A 161 -6.47 -40.16 8.60
C PRO A 161 -5.53 -39.10 9.24
N VAL A 162 -4.73 -38.49 8.39
CA VAL A 162 -3.79 -37.42 8.72
C VAL A 162 -4.18 -36.17 7.98
N THR A 163 -4.06 -35.05 8.66
CA THR A 163 -4.36 -33.72 8.11
C THR A 163 -3.21 -32.77 8.31
N VAL A 164 -3.09 -31.79 7.43
CA VAL A 164 -2.21 -30.64 7.57
C VAL A 164 -3.08 -29.39 7.56
N LEU A 165 -2.83 -28.48 8.48
CA LEU A 165 -3.62 -27.27 8.68
C LEU A 165 -2.98 -26.08 7.98
N GLY A 166 -3.80 -25.28 7.30
CA GLY A 166 -3.40 -23.94 6.87
C GLY A 166 -3.16 -23.02 8.08
N ALA A 167 -2.44 -21.94 7.87
CA ALA A 167 -2.02 -21.04 8.96
C ALA A 167 -3.20 -20.41 9.73
N ALA A 168 -4.29 -20.04 9.04
CA ALA A 168 -5.48 -19.50 9.69
C ALA A 168 -6.36 -20.61 10.28
N ALA A 169 -6.46 -21.77 9.62
CA ALA A 169 -7.18 -22.93 10.14
C ALA A 169 -6.62 -23.38 11.49
N ALA A 170 -5.29 -23.46 11.62
CA ALA A 170 -4.63 -23.80 12.89
C ALA A 170 -5.00 -22.82 14.00
N ARG A 171 -4.95 -21.51 13.74
CA ARG A 171 -5.34 -20.46 14.71
C ARG A 171 -6.82 -20.56 15.11
N ARG A 172 -7.73 -20.76 14.15
CA ARG A 172 -9.18 -20.86 14.41
C ARG A 172 -9.53 -22.12 15.20
N LEU A 173 -8.79 -23.20 15.00
CA LEU A 173 -8.95 -24.44 15.78
C LEU A 173 -8.23 -24.40 17.13
N GLY A 174 -7.49 -23.34 17.44
CA GLY A 174 -6.73 -23.20 18.68
C GLY A 174 -5.55 -24.18 18.76
N ILE A 175 -4.90 -24.47 17.63
CA ILE A 175 -3.76 -25.38 17.53
C ILE A 175 -2.51 -24.57 17.18
N ASP A 176 -1.72 -24.20 18.21
CA ASP A 176 -0.53 -23.40 18.04
C ASP A 176 0.73 -24.24 17.69
N ARG A 177 0.71 -25.53 18.03
CA ARG A 177 1.80 -26.45 17.77
C ARG A 177 1.32 -27.87 17.48
N VAL A 178 2.09 -28.56 16.65
CA VAL A 178 1.87 -29.99 16.38
C VAL A 178 2.46 -30.81 17.54
N SER A 179 1.60 -31.46 18.30
CA SER A 179 1.98 -32.35 19.41
C SER A 179 1.62 -33.79 19.07
N PRO A 180 2.37 -34.78 19.58
CA PRO A 180 2.00 -36.18 19.39
C PRO A 180 0.59 -36.47 19.92
N GLY A 181 -0.26 -37.04 19.07
CA GLY A 181 -1.66 -37.31 19.41
C GLY A 181 -2.63 -36.14 19.20
N GLU A 182 -2.15 -34.98 18.72
CA GLU A 182 -3.01 -33.86 18.35
C GLU A 182 -3.96 -34.27 17.22
N ARG A 183 -5.25 -34.04 17.39
CA ARG A 183 -6.27 -34.46 16.42
C ARG A 183 -7.42 -33.48 16.37
N ILE A 184 -8.11 -33.50 15.23
CA ILE A 184 -9.31 -32.73 14.95
C ILE A 184 -10.41 -33.61 14.42
N TRP A 185 -11.65 -33.16 14.57
CA TRP A 185 -12.84 -33.85 14.10
C TRP A 185 -13.20 -33.38 12.71
N VAL A 186 -13.09 -34.24 11.72
CA VAL A 186 -13.38 -33.93 10.31
C VAL A 186 -14.37 -34.92 9.75
N GLY A 187 -15.49 -34.45 9.21
CA GLY A 187 -16.45 -35.29 8.53
C GLY A 187 -17.02 -36.47 9.34
N GLY A 188 -17.05 -36.38 10.68
CA GLY A 188 -17.57 -37.42 11.54
C GLY A 188 -16.52 -38.41 12.09
N MET A 189 -15.23 -38.13 11.93
CA MET A 189 -14.14 -38.95 12.46
C MET A 189 -12.91 -38.14 12.86
N TRP A 190 -11.99 -38.78 13.60
CA TRP A 190 -10.77 -38.16 14.05
C TRP A 190 -9.67 -38.25 13.00
N PHE A 191 -9.07 -37.08 12.69
CA PHE A 191 -7.84 -36.96 11.89
C PHE A 191 -6.70 -36.43 12.76
N TYR A 192 -5.53 -37.00 12.63
CA TYR A 192 -4.31 -36.56 13.34
C TYR A 192 -3.67 -35.39 12.61
N VAL A 193 -3.27 -34.37 13.36
CA VAL A 193 -2.60 -33.21 12.80
C VAL A 193 -1.12 -33.54 12.59
N GLY A 194 -0.71 -33.70 11.34
CA GLY A 194 0.66 -33.98 10.93
C GLY A 194 1.52 -32.75 10.72
N GLY A 195 0.92 -31.59 10.44
CA GLY A 195 1.66 -30.34 10.21
C GLY A 195 0.78 -29.11 10.20
N ILE A 196 1.45 -27.96 10.25
CA ILE A 196 0.86 -26.63 10.08
C ILE A 196 1.68 -25.91 9.02
N LEU A 197 1.01 -25.34 8.00
CA LEU A 197 1.64 -24.54 6.96
C LEU A 197 1.90 -23.11 7.43
N SER A 198 2.90 -22.48 6.86
CA SER A 198 3.06 -21.02 6.86
C SER A 198 1.98 -20.41 5.99
N SER A 199 1.72 -19.09 6.16
CA SER A 199 0.74 -18.40 5.31
C SER A 199 1.13 -18.45 3.84
N ALA A 200 0.15 -18.72 2.98
CA ALA A 200 0.26 -18.82 1.52
C ALA A 200 -0.26 -17.52 0.90
N ALA A 201 0.60 -16.51 0.75
CA ALA A 201 0.18 -15.18 0.29
C ALA A 201 -0.40 -15.15 -1.13
N LEU A 202 -0.04 -16.11 -2.00
CA LEU A 202 -0.57 -16.23 -3.36
C LEU A 202 -1.78 -17.17 -3.47
N ALA A 203 -2.14 -17.84 -2.36
CA ALA A 203 -3.23 -18.81 -2.29
C ALA A 203 -3.87 -18.73 -0.88
N PRO A 204 -4.51 -17.60 -0.54
CA PRO A 204 -5.01 -17.35 0.82
C PRO A 204 -6.11 -18.34 1.25
N GLU A 205 -6.80 -18.98 0.33
CA GLU A 205 -7.76 -20.06 0.58
C GLU A 205 -7.12 -21.25 1.26
N ILE A 206 -5.84 -21.54 0.98
CA ILE A 206 -5.06 -22.60 1.64
C ILE A 206 -4.84 -22.29 3.13
N ASP A 207 -4.79 -21.03 3.51
CA ASP A 207 -4.63 -20.63 4.91
C ASP A 207 -5.82 -21.05 5.77
N ASP A 208 -7.02 -21.05 5.21
CA ASP A 208 -8.28 -21.44 5.88
C ASP A 208 -8.60 -22.93 5.71
N ALA A 209 -7.76 -23.67 5.00
CA ALA A 209 -8.00 -25.06 4.64
C ALA A 209 -7.50 -26.07 5.68
N VAL A 210 -8.25 -27.16 5.78
CA VAL A 210 -7.87 -28.42 6.45
C VAL A 210 -7.54 -29.43 5.35
N LEU A 211 -6.23 -29.64 5.11
CA LEU A 211 -5.73 -30.41 3.98
C LEU A 211 -5.60 -31.90 4.32
N ILE A 212 -6.13 -32.77 3.49
CA ILE A 212 -6.04 -34.23 3.61
C ILE A 212 -5.59 -34.83 2.27
N GLY A 213 -5.09 -36.07 2.28
CA GLY A 213 -4.76 -36.74 1.04
C GLY A 213 -6.00 -37.18 0.25
N PHE A 214 -5.96 -37.10 -1.07
CA PHE A 214 -7.05 -37.61 -1.94
C PHE A 214 -7.45 -39.05 -1.65
N PRO A 215 -6.51 -40.03 -1.44
CA PRO A 215 -6.89 -41.39 -1.05
C PRO A 215 -7.59 -41.46 0.30
N ALA A 216 -7.16 -40.67 1.30
CA ALA A 216 -7.80 -40.62 2.59
C ALA A 216 -9.22 -40.01 2.52
N ALA A 217 -9.36 -38.92 1.75
CA ALA A 217 -10.68 -38.30 1.51
C ALA A 217 -11.68 -39.30 0.92
N LYS A 218 -11.24 -40.10 -0.03
CA LYS A 218 -12.06 -41.16 -0.60
C LYS A 218 -12.42 -42.23 0.42
N THR A 219 -11.41 -42.75 1.11
CA THR A 219 -11.58 -43.93 2.00
C THR A 219 -12.40 -43.59 3.22
N TYR A 220 -12.16 -42.44 3.84
CA TYR A 220 -12.71 -42.11 5.14
C TYR A 220 -13.90 -41.16 5.09
N LEU A 221 -13.97 -40.27 4.10
CA LEU A 221 -15.02 -39.25 4.01
C LEU A 221 -16.01 -39.50 2.87
N GLY A 222 -15.82 -40.58 2.11
CA GLY A 222 -16.72 -40.96 1.02
C GLY A 222 -16.79 -39.90 -0.10
N SER A 223 -15.73 -39.12 -0.28
CA SER A 223 -15.66 -38.04 -1.26
C SER A 223 -15.80 -38.61 -2.68
N THR A 224 -17.02 -38.61 -3.16
CA THR A 224 -17.36 -38.93 -4.54
C THR A 224 -18.08 -37.71 -5.11
N SER A 225 -17.40 -36.92 -5.94
CA SER A 225 -18.10 -36.03 -6.86
C SER A 225 -18.80 -36.90 -7.93
N VAL A 226 -20.01 -36.54 -8.27
CA VAL A 226 -20.74 -37.24 -9.35
C VAL A 226 -20.54 -36.40 -10.62
N VAL A 227 -19.73 -36.91 -11.55
CA VAL A 227 -19.56 -36.30 -12.89
C VAL A 227 -20.29 -37.19 -13.88
N ASP A 228 -21.21 -36.63 -14.65
CA ASP A 228 -22.05 -37.36 -15.64
C ASP A 228 -22.76 -38.59 -15.08
N GLY A 229 -23.26 -38.48 -13.84
CA GLY A 229 -23.95 -39.59 -13.17
C GLY A 229 -23.04 -40.74 -12.70
N ARG A 230 -21.72 -40.61 -12.81
CA ARG A 230 -20.75 -41.59 -12.31
C ARG A 230 -20.01 -41.05 -11.11
N PRO A 231 -19.81 -41.80 -10.05
CA PRO A 231 -19.02 -41.43 -8.91
C PRO A 231 -17.56 -41.20 -9.40
N ALA A 232 -17.12 -39.96 -9.43
CA ALA A 232 -15.75 -39.58 -9.73
C ALA A 232 -14.98 -39.32 -8.45
N LEU A 233 -13.75 -39.76 -8.40
CA LEU A 233 -12.86 -39.53 -7.28
C LEU A 233 -12.31 -38.12 -7.34
N GLY A 234 -12.76 -37.29 -6.39
CA GLY A 234 -12.03 -36.06 -6.06
C GLY A 234 -11.68 -35.20 -7.26
N ASN A 235 -12.67 -34.70 -7.99
CA ASN A 235 -12.42 -33.73 -9.02
C ASN A 235 -11.66 -32.53 -8.41
N PRO A 236 -10.63 -32.02 -9.08
CA PRO A 236 -10.02 -30.79 -8.67
C PRO A 236 -11.05 -29.67 -8.73
N THR A 237 -11.10 -28.85 -7.68
CA THR A 237 -11.83 -27.59 -7.66
C THR A 237 -10.93 -26.43 -8.06
N GLU A 238 -9.65 -26.57 -7.71
CA GLU A 238 -8.62 -25.60 -8.01
C GLU A 238 -7.33 -26.30 -8.43
N ILE A 239 -6.65 -25.73 -9.44
CA ILE A 239 -5.37 -26.20 -9.94
C ILE A 239 -4.38 -25.05 -9.94
N TYR A 240 -3.28 -25.23 -9.24
CA TYR A 240 -2.17 -24.28 -9.16
C TYR A 240 -1.08 -24.67 -10.15
N VAL A 241 -0.75 -23.76 -11.04
CA VAL A 241 0.16 -24.00 -12.17
C VAL A 241 1.35 -23.07 -12.08
N ARG A 242 2.55 -23.62 -11.98
CA ARG A 242 3.80 -22.87 -12.11
C ARG A 242 4.34 -22.98 -13.54
N ALA A 243 4.53 -21.83 -14.17
CA ALA A 243 5.08 -21.72 -15.50
C ALA A 243 6.39 -20.93 -15.52
N GLU A 244 7.16 -21.04 -16.57
CA GLU A 244 8.32 -20.17 -16.78
C GLU A 244 7.88 -18.71 -16.81
N THR A 245 8.55 -17.84 -16.04
CA THR A 245 8.18 -16.41 -15.86
C THR A 245 8.05 -15.67 -17.19
N THR A 246 8.88 -16.00 -18.18
CA THR A 246 8.84 -15.38 -19.51
C THR A 246 7.66 -15.82 -20.37
N GLN A 247 7.01 -16.92 -20.03
CA GLN A 247 5.97 -17.56 -20.84
C GLN A 247 4.60 -17.64 -20.11
N VAL A 248 4.48 -17.01 -18.96
CA VAL A 248 3.24 -17.02 -18.13
C VAL A 248 2.00 -16.62 -18.95
N ASN A 249 2.09 -15.54 -19.74
CA ASN A 249 0.98 -15.09 -20.57
C ASN A 249 0.62 -16.08 -21.69
N ALA A 250 1.61 -16.74 -22.26
CA ALA A 250 1.37 -17.76 -23.28
C ALA A 250 0.67 -19.00 -22.68
N VAL A 251 1.08 -19.41 -21.48
CA VAL A 251 0.43 -20.49 -20.73
C VAL A 251 -0.97 -20.08 -20.32
N TYR A 252 -1.16 -18.87 -19.76
CA TYR A 252 -2.46 -18.34 -19.37
C TYR A 252 -3.51 -18.47 -20.48
N ASN A 253 -3.16 -18.08 -21.71
CA ASN A 253 -4.08 -18.07 -22.84
C ASN A 253 -4.53 -19.48 -23.30
N VAL A 254 -3.82 -20.53 -22.95
CA VAL A 254 -4.15 -21.91 -23.35
C VAL A 254 -4.69 -22.75 -22.20
N LEU A 255 -4.58 -22.26 -20.96
CA LEU A 255 -4.96 -23.04 -19.77
C LEU A 255 -6.42 -23.44 -19.76
N ALA A 256 -7.37 -22.52 -20.01
CA ALA A 256 -8.80 -22.85 -20.00
C ALA A 256 -9.14 -23.95 -21.01
N SER A 257 -8.66 -23.84 -22.25
CA SER A 257 -8.88 -24.84 -23.29
C SER A 257 -8.15 -26.16 -23.05
N THR A 258 -7.05 -26.14 -22.28
CA THR A 258 -6.34 -27.35 -21.89
C THR A 258 -7.00 -28.04 -20.69
N ALA A 259 -7.47 -27.26 -19.71
CA ALA A 259 -8.13 -27.78 -18.51
C ALA A 259 -9.49 -28.44 -18.82
N ASN A 260 -10.28 -27.82 -19.69
CA ASN A 260 -11.56 -28.33 -20.15
C ASN A 260 -11.72 -28.11 -21.66
N PRO A 261 -11.26 -29.01 -22.51
CA PRO A 261 -11.38 -28.88 -23.96
C PRO A 261 -12.82 -28.88 -24.49
N GLU A 262 -13.76 -29.51 -23.77
CA GLU A 262 -15.17 -29.57 -24.16
C GLU A 262 -15.88 -28.22 -23.92
N ASN A 263 -15.62 -27.59 -22.77
CA ASN A 263 -16.24 -26.33 -22.37
C ASN A 263 -15.21 -25.37 -21.74
N PRO A 264 -14.34 -24.74 -22.51
CA PRO A 264 -13.32 -23.83 -21.97
C PRO A 264 -13.90 -22.62 -21.24
N SER A 265 -15.13 -22.21 -21.58
CA SER A 265 -15.84 -21.08 -20.94
C SER A 265 -16.33 -21.35 -19.52
N GLU A 266 -16.30 -22.61 -19.07
CA GLU A 266 -16.62 -23.04 -17.72
C GLU A 266 -15.38 -23.14 -16.83
N VAL A 267 -14.26 -22.60 -17.28
CA VAL A 267 -12.99 -22.56 -16.55
C VAL A 267 -12.56 -21.11 -16.38
N ASP A 268 -12.36 -20.73 -15.13
CA ASP A 268 -11.76 -19.43 -14.81
C ASP A 268 -10.25 -19.60 -14.58
N VAL A 269 -9.47 -18.71 -15.19
CA VAL A 269 -8.02 -18.67 -15.02
C VAL A 269 -7.65 -17.31 -14.42
N THR A 270 -6.95 -17.33 -13.30
CA THR A 270 -6.50 -16.13 -12.63
C THR A 270 -4.98 -16.14 -12.42
N GLN A 271 -4.41 -14.97 -12.24
CA GLN A 271 -3.03 -14.80 -11.83
C GLN A 271 -3.01 -14.06 -10.49
N PRO A 272 -2.84 -14.77 -9.36
CA PRO A 272 -2.94 -14.17 -8.02
C PRO A 272 -2.04 -12.96 -7.81
N SER A 273 -0.85 -12.95 -8.39
CA SER A 273 0.07 -11.79 -8.30
C SER A 273 -0.50 -10.52 -8.94
N SER A 274 -1.25 -10.62 -10.04
CA SER A 274 -1.89 -9.46 -10.68
C SER A 274 -3.06 -8.94 -9.86
N THR A 275 -3.79 -9.81 -9.19
CA THR A 275 -4.88 -9.46 -8.28
C THR A 275 -4.36 -8.67 -7.07
N LEU A 276 -3.24 -9.10 -6.49
CA LEU A 276 -2.58 -8.38 -5.40
C LEU A 276 -2.10 -6.98 -5.81
N VAL A 277 -1.58 -6.84 -7.05
CA VAL A 277 -1.20 -5.52 -7.59
C VAL A 277 -2.42 -4.63 -7.75
N ALA A 278 -3.51 -5.12 -8.32
CA ALA A 278 -4.75 -4.38 -8.49
C ALA A 278 -5.38 -3.96 -7.14
N GLU A 279 -5.30 -4.80 -6.13
CA GLU A 279 -5.72 -4.47 -4.77
C GLU A 279 -4.89 -3.34 -4.16
N ALA A 280 -3.56 -3.35 -4.38
CA ALA A 280 -2.67 -2.29 -3.92
C ALA A 280 -2.98 -0.94 -4.60
N ASP A 281 -3.26 -0.96 -5.90
CA ASP A 281 -3.64 0.24 -6.65
C ASP A 281 -4.98 0.81 -6.15
N THR A 282 -5.94 -0.05 -5.82
CA THR A 282 -7.22 0.36 -5.22
C THR A 282 -7.03 1.01 -3.84
N LYS A 283 -6.15 0.46 -3.00
CA LYS A 283 -5.78 1.08 -1.72
C LYS A 283 -5.10 2.45 -1.92
N GLY A 284 -4.37 2.62 -3.01
CA GLY A 284 -3.77 3.90 -3.42
C GLY A 284 -4.79 5.00 -3.75
N ALA A 285 -6.03 4.66 -4.12
CA ALA A 285 -7.07 5.65 -4.45
C ALA A 285 -7.41 6.59 -3.27
N PHE A 286 -7.28 6.12 -2.03
CA PHE A 286 -7.46 6.95 -0.84
C PHE A 286 -6.37 8.03 -0.66
N ASN A 287 -5.24 7.93 -1.36
CA ASN A 287 -4.19 8.95 -1.31
C ASN A 287 -4.73 10.33 -1.72
N GLY A 288 -5.70 10.39 -2.65
CA GLY A 288 -6.35 11.62 -3.06
C GLY A 288 -7.03 12.37 -1.89
N LEU A 289 -7.71 11.65 -1.00
CA LEU A 289 -8.34 12.23 0.18
C LEU A 289 -7.31 12.81 1.16
N PHE A 290 -6.25 12.08 1.44
CA PHE A 290 -5.19 12.54 2.34
C PHE A 290 -4.39 13.71 1.74
N LEU A 291 -4.15 13.72 0.43
CA LEU A 291 -3.56 14.86 -0.27
C LEU A 291 -4.47 16.09 -0.19
N GLY A 292 -5.79 15.92 -0.31
CA GLY A 292 -6.78 16.96 -0.09
C GLY A 292 -6.71 17.54 1.33
N LEU A 293 -6.61 16.68 2.35
CA LEU A 293 -6.43 17.11 3.73
C LEU A 293 -5.11 17.87 3.94
N GLY A 294 -4.03 17.40 3.32
CA GLY A 294 -2.73 18.09 3.31
C GLY A 294 -2.83 19.47 2.66
N ALA A 295 -3.57 19.60 1.55
CA ALA A 295 -3.82 20.88 0.89
C ALA A 295 -4.61 21.86 1.78
N ILE A 296 -5.62 21.38 2.52
CA ILE A 296 -6.35 22.18 3.50
C ILE A 296 -5.41 22.66 4.62
N ALA A 297 -4.58 21.79 5.16
CA ALA A 297 -3.60 22.14 6.18
C ALA A 297 -2.61 23.20 5.67
N LEU A 298 -2.16 23.09 4.43
CA LEU A 298 -1.33 24.09 3.76
C LEU A 298 -2.04 25.43 3.60
N LEU A 299 -3.32 25.41 3.29
CA LEU A 299 -4.14 26.63 3.16
C LEU A 299 -4.28 27.34 4.52
N VAL A 300 -4.50 26.59 5.59
CA VAL A 300 -4.53 27.15 6.97
C VAL A 300 -3.15 27.73 7.33
N GLY A 301 -2.05 27.04 6.98
CA GLY A 301 -0.70 27.55 7.14
C GLY A 301 -0.46 28.86 6.36
N ALA A 302 -0.97 28.96 5.13
CA ALA A 302 -0.90 30.18 4.31
C ALA A 302 -1.59 31.38 4.98
N ILE A 303 -2.79 31.14 5.52
CA ILE A 303 -3.53 32.19 6.26
C ILE A 303 -2.74 32.62 7.49
N GLY A 304 -2.13 31.68 8.21
CA GLY A 304 -1.25 31.96 9.35
C GLY A 304 -0.06 32.86 8.96
N VAL A 305 0.64 32.54 7.86
CA VAL A 305 1.74 33.36 7.33
C VAL A 305 1.24 34.74 6.94
N ALA A 306 0.14 34.83 6.19
CA ALA A 306 -0.41 36.13 5.75
C ALA A 306 -0.75 37.02 6.95
N ASN A 307 -1.42 36.47 7.99
CA ASN A 307 -1.81 37.20 9.20
C ASN A 307 -0.57 37.74 9.96
N ILE A 308 0.46 36.88 10.12
CA ILE A 308 1.69 37.30 10.82
C ILE A 308 2.47 38.34 10.01
N MET A 309 2.49 38.21 8.70
CA MET A 309 3.13 39.22 7.83
C MET A 309 2.39 40.57 7.90
N ILE A 310 1.05 40.58 7.98
CA ILE A 310 0.28 41.84 8.16
C ILE A 310 0.66 42.51 9.50
N ILE A 311 0.72 41.74 10.57
CA ILE A 311 1.12 42.28 11.89
C ILE A 311 2.56 42.78 11.83
N SER A 312 3.47 42.05 11.20
CA SER A 312 4.88 42.46 11.03
C SER A 312 5.02 43.78 10.25
N VAL A 313 4.21 43.99 9.21
CA VAL A 313 4.15 45.27 8.48
C VAL A 313 3.69 46.43 9.37
N LEU A 314 2.66 46.20 10.18
CA LEU A 314 2.14 47.24 11.10
C LEU A 314 3.16 47.61 12.16
N GLU A 315 3.86 46.65 12.74
CA GLU A 315 4.87 46.88 13.79
C GLU A 315 6.14 47.55 13.26
N ARG A 316 6.48 47.36 11.97
CA ARG A 316 7.64 47.97 11.32
C ARG A 316 7.27 49.19 10.47
N ARG A 317 6.12 49.79 10.69
CA ARG A 317 5.59 50.88 9.88
C ARG A 317 6.53 52.10 9.84
N SER A 318 7.11 52.51 10.96
CA SER A 318 8.06 53.62 11.05
C SER A 318 9.38 53.30 10.29
N GLU A 319 9.89 52.08 10.41
CA GLU A 319 11.10 51.61 9.68
C GLU A 319 10.86 51.63 8.16
N ILE A 320 9.70 51.14 7.70
CA ILE A 320 9.30 51.14 6.28
C ILE A 320 9.20 52.60 5.77
N GLY A 321 8.58 53.50 6.57
CA GLY A 321 8.43 54.90 6.29
C GLY A 321 9.79 55.59 6.11
N LEU A 322 10.72 55.34 7.04
CA LEU A 322 12.07 55.89 6.98
C LEU A 322 12.83 55.43 5.71
N ARG A 323 12.79 54.12 5.40
CA ARG A 323 13.40 53.61 4.18
C ARG A 323 12.79 54.22 2.93
N ARG A 324 11.49 54.42 2.90
CA ARG A 324 10.78 55.09 1.80
C ARG A 324 11.18 56.57 1.68
N ALA A 325 11.32 57.27 2.81
CA ALA A 325 11.80 58.67 2.84
C ALA A 325 13.25 58.78 2.33
N LEU A 326 14.12 57.80 2.63
CA LEU A 326 15.49 57.70 2.14
C LEU A 326 15.62 57.24 0.67
N GLY A 327 14.48 57.04 -0.04
CA GLY A 327 14.49 56.75 -1.48
C GLY A 327 14.27 55.29 -1.88
N ALA A 328 13.93 54.40 -0.94
CA ALA A 328 13.58 53.03 -1.27
C ALA A 328 12.32 52.95 -2.15
N THR A 329 12.38 52.18 -3.25
CA THR A 329 11.28 52.04 -4.20
C THR A 329 10.19 51.12 -3.64
N LYS A 330 8.93 51.28 -4.13
CA LYS A 330 7.83 50.36 -3.80
C LYS A 330 8.18 48.88 -4.14
N ALA A 331 8.89 48.65 -5.23
CA ALA A 331 9.33 47.33 -5.66
C ALA A 331 10.30 46.69 -4.66
N GLN A 332 11.27 47.47 -4.15
CA GLN A 332 12.24 46.99 -3.17
C GLN A 332 11.57 46.56 -1.85
N ILE A 333 10.60 47.34 -1.35
CA ILE A 333 9.83 47.00 -0.15
C ILE A 333 9.00 45.73 -0.42
N ARG A 334 8.31 45.64 -1.57
CA ARG A 334 7.52 44.48 -1.94
C ARG A 334 8.36 43.20 -2.02
N THR A 335 9.51 43.24 -2.72
CA THR A 335 10.40 42.07 -2.83
C THR A 335 10.97 41.66 -1.49
N GLN A 336 11.29 42.59 -0.60
CA GLN A 336 11.76 42.27 0.76
C GLN A 336 10.74 41.48 1.56
N PHE A 337 9.49 41.95 1.66
CA PHE A 337 8.44 41.27 2.42
C PHE A 337 8.01 39.95 1.77
N LEU A 338 8.02 39.89 0.45
CA LEU A 338 7.75 38.63 -0.28
C LEU A 338 8.83 37.59 -0.03
N SER A 339 10.12 37.99 -0.05
CA SER A 339 11.23 37.06 0.26
C SER A 339 11.19 36.58 1.72
N GLU A 340 10.75 37.43 2.67
CA GLU A 340 10.57 37.03 4.06
C GLU A 340 9.45 35.97 4.22
N ALA A 341 8.33 36.14 3.51
CA ALA A 341 7.24 35.15 3.51
C ALA A 341 7.67 33.82 2.86
N ILE A 342 8.37 33.86 1.73
CA ILE A 342 8.90 32.66 1.07
C ILE A 342 9.92 31.94 1.96
N LEU A 343 10.81 32.68 2.63
CA LEU A 343 11.79 32.09 3.53
C LEU A 343 11.13 31.36 4.70
N LEU A 344 10.11 31.96 5.31
CA LEU A 344 9.32 31.34 6.38
C LEU A 344 8.64 30.06 5.89
N ALA A 345 8.06 30.09 4.69
CA ALA A 345 7.42 28.93 4.09
C ALA A 345 8.43 27.82 3.73
N LEU A 346 9.62 28.19 3.26
CA LEU A 346 10.70 27.23 2.99
C LEU A 346 11.21 26.55 4.27
N ILE A 347 11.34 27.28 5.36
CA ILE A 347 11.71 26.70 6.67
C ILE A 347 10.62 25.70 7.11
N GLY A 348 9.34 26.09 7.02
CA GLY A 348 8.22 25.21 7.30
C GLY A 348 8.21 23.99 6.36
N GLY A 349 8.40 24.20 5.08
CA GLY A 349 8.45 23.13 4.08
C GLY A 349 9.59 22.14 4.33
N ALA A 350 10.81 22.63 4.58
CA ALA A 350 11.97 21.80 4.86
C ALA A 350 11.80 20.96 6.15
N THR A 351 11.30 21.58 7.22
CA THR A 351 10.99 20.87 8.46
C THR A 351 9.85 19.86 8.27
N GLY A 352 8.83 20.21 7.47
CA GLY A 352 7.74 19.32 7.10
C GLY A 352 8.21 18.11 6.29
N ILE A 353 9.06 18.31 5.29
CA ILE A 353 9.67 17.23 4.52
C ILE A 353 10.46 16.29 5.44
N GLY A 354 11.30 16.85 6.31
CA GLY A 354 12.07 16.07 7.27
C GLY A 354 11.17 15.24 8.21
N ALA A 355 10.13 15.87 8.76
CA ALA A 355 9.17 15.19 9.64
C ALA A 355 8.37 14.10 8.91
N GLY A 356 7.88 14.39 7.69
CA GLY A 356 7.16 13.41 6.86
C GLY A 356 8.03 12.23 6.44
N ALA A 357 9.28 12.51 6.06
CA ALA A 357 10.25 11.47 5.72
C ALA A 357 10.59 10.57 6.93
N LEU A 358 10.77 11.17 8.11
CA LEU A 358 11.01 10.44 9.34
C LEU A 358 9.82 9.56 9.72
N ALA A 359 8.60 10.09 9.65
CA ALA A 359 7.38 9.33 9.90
C ALA A 359 7.25 8.13 8.95
N THR A 360 7.52 8.35 7.65
CA THR A 360 7.55 7.27 6.64
C THR A 360 8.59 6.21 7.00
N ALA A 361 9.82 6.62 7.35
CA ALA A 361 10.89 5.69 7.67
C ALA A 361 10.58 4.84 8.91
N ILE A 362 10.07 5.46 9.98
CA ILE A 362 9.69 4.75 11.21
C ILE A 362 8.60 3.71 10.92
N TYR A 363 7.55 4.10 10.18
CA TYR A 363 6.46 3.19 9.86
C TYR A 363 6.90 2.07 8.91
N ALA A 364 7.62 2.38 7.83
CA ALA A 364 8.14 1.39 6.89
C ALA A 364 9.04 0.37 7.61
N HIS A 365 9.91 0.84 8.50
CA HIS A 365 10.75 -0.05 9.30
C HIS A 365 9.94 -1.00 10.20
N SER A 366 8.88 -0.51 10.86
CA SER A 366 8.01 -1.34 11.69
C SER A 366 7.26 -2.43 10.90
N LYS A 367 7.10 -2.24 9.60
CA LYS A 367 6.46 -3.20 8.68
C LYS A 367 7.46 -4.02 7.85
N HIS A 368 8.75 -3.85 8.09
CA HIS A 368 9.84 -4.47 7.31
C HIS A 368 9.79 -4.12 5.80
N TRP A 369 9.25 -2.95 5.46
CA TRP A 369 9.24 -2.45 4.09
C TRP A 369 10.51 -1.67 3.78
N THR A 370 10.90 -1.63 2.50
CA THR A 370 11.92 -0.71 2.03
C THR A 370 11.37 0.72 2.05
N THR A 371 12.09 1.65 2.68
CA THR A 371 11.67 3.06 2.71
C THR A 371 11.87 3.70 1.34
N VAL A 372 10.78 4.07 0.68
CA VAL A 372 10.78 4.73 -0.62
C VAL A 372 10.04 6.06 -0.51
N ILE A 373 10.76 7.16 -0.72
CA ILE A 373 10.18 8.50 -0.75
C ILE A 373 10.35 9.03 -2.19
N PRO A 374 9.26 9.16 -2.96
CA PRO A 374 9.34 9.56 -4.36
C PRO A 374 9.87 10.98 -4.51
N ALA A 375 10.59 11.24 -5.61
CA ALA A 375 11.12 12.57 -5.93
C ALA A 375 10.01 13.64 -5.97
N LEU A 376 8.79 13.25 -6.37
CA LEU A 376 7.62 14.12 -6.37
C LEU A 376 7.27 14.63 -4.96
N ALA A 377 7.47 13.84 -3.91
CA ALA A 377 7.21 14.25 -2.53
C ALA A 377 8.19 15.35 -2.08
N TRP A 378 9.47 15.21 -2.40
CA TRP A 378 10.49 16.23 -2.11
C TRP A 378 10.27 17.49 -2.93
N GLY A 379 10.22 17.36 -4.26
CA GLY A 379 10.05 18.48 -5.18
C GLY A 379 8.69 19.17 -5.02
N GLY A 380 7.62 18.39 -4.86
CA GLY A 380 6.28 18.89 -4.63
C GLY A 380 6.17 19.63 -3.29
N GLY A 381 6.78 19.12 -2.22
CA GLY A 381 6.80 19.76 -0.90
C GLY A 381 7.52 21.12 -0.92
N ILE A 382 8.69 21.21 -1.58
CA ILE A 382 9.41 22.47 -1.77
C ILE A 382 8.60 23.43 -2.66
N GLY A 383 8.09 22.94 -3.78
CA GLY A 383 7.28 23.74 -4.71
C GLY A 383 6.02 24.32 -4.05
N ALA A 384 5.31 23.50 -3.29
CA ALA A 384 4.16 23.93 -2.51
C ALA A 384 4.51 24.98 -1.47
N ALA A 385 5.61 24.80 -0.74
CA ALA A 385 6.08 25.79 0.24
C ALA A 385 6.40 27.14 -0.43
N ILE A 386 7.11 27.15 -1.57
CA ILE A 386 7.42 28.38 -2.31
C ILE A 386 6.12 29.05 -2.79
N LEU A 387 5.22 28.31 -3.38
CA LEU A 387 3.95 28.80 -3.92
C LEU A 387 3.09 29.42 -2.81
N ILE A 388 2.98 28.73 -1.69
CA ILE A 388 2.21 29.21 -0.52
C ILE A 388 2.86 30.45 0.09
N GLY A 389 4.17 30.45 0.26
CA GLY A 389 4.90 31.62 0.76
C GLY A 389 4.72 32.83 -0.15
N ALA A 390 4.76 32.64 -1.47
CA ALA A 390 4.52 33.67 -2.45
C ALA A 390 3.09 34.21 -2.37
N VAL A 391 2.07 33.32 -2.43
CA VAL A 391 0.65 33.71 -2.40
C VAL A 391 0.28 34.40 -1.09
N ALA A 392 0.68 33.83 0.06
CA ALA A 392 0.41 34.39 1.39
C ALA A 392 1.13 35.74 1.60
N GLY A 393 2.33 35.90 1.01
CA GLY A 393 3.14 37.12 1.12
C GLY A 393 2.72 38.27 0.21
N ILE A 394 1.93 38.01 -0.87
CA ILE A 394 1.58 39.06 -1.85
C ILE A 394 0.81 40.22 -1.21
N VAL A 395 -0.26 39.93 -0.49
CA VAL A 395 -1.14 40.96 0.12
C VAL A 395 -0.39 41.80 1.14
N PRO A 396 0.33 41.23 2.14
CA PRO A 396 1.14 42.01 3.08
C PRO A 396 2.24 42.84 2.40
N ALA A 397 2.92 42.25 1.41
CA ALA A 397 3.99 42.95 0.68
C ALA A 397 3.46 44.16 -0.10
N ILE A 398 2.29 44.05 -0.74
CA ILE A 398 1.64 45.19 -1.41
C ILE A 398 1.23 46.26 -0.39
N ARG A 399 0.67 45.87 0.76
CA ARG A 399 0.31 46.81 1.82
C ARG A 399 1.52 47.59 2.36
N ALA A 400 2.62 46.87 2.64
CA ALA A 400 3.88 47.49 3.05
C ALA A 400 4.41 48.52 2.03
N ALA A 401 4.36 48.15 0.73
CA ALA A 401 4.85 49.02 -0.33
C ALA A 401 4.00 50.29 -0.58
N ARG A 402 2.72 50.27 -0.15
CA ARG A 402 1.78 51.41 -0.27
C ARG A 402 1.82 52.39 0.88
N LEU A 403 2.53 52.10 1.98
CA LEU A 403 2.69 53.02 3.10
C LEU A 403 3.35 54.33 2.63
N SER A 404 2.70 55.47 2.97
CA SER A 404 3.29 56.78 2.69
C SER A 404 4.37 57.15 3.75
N PRO A 405 5.47 57.78 3.36
CA PRO A 405 6.47 58.23 4.33
C PRO A 405 5.90 59.17 5.39
N THR A 406 4.99 60.04 4.99
CA THR A 406 4.33 61.05 5.88
C THR A 406 3.45 60.40 6.93
N ASP A 407 2.61 59.41 6.57
CA ASP A 407 1.72 58.73 7.51
C ASP A 407 2.49 57.79 8.45
N ALA A 408 3.60 57.25 7.99
CA ALA A 408 4.44 56.32 8.78
C ALA A 408 5.20 57.06 9.91
N LEU A 409 5.56 58.31 9.69
CA LEU A 409 6.33 59.14 10.64
C LEU A 409 5.43 59.95 11.61
N ARG A 410 4.12 60.16 11.28
CA ARG A 410 3.15 60.87 12.14
C ARG A 410 2.62 60.04 13.32
N THR A 411 2.85 58.76 13.33
CA THR A 411 2.34 57.82 14.35
C THR A 411 3.45 57.22 15.23
N ALA A 412 4.62 57.86 15.25
CA ALA A 412 5.73 57.53 16.16
C ALA A 412 5.66 58.36 17.44
#